data_f6f105d1e4dc824432df858161249068
#
_entry.id   f6f105d1e4dc824432df858161249068
#
_cell.length_a   1.000
_cell.length_b   1.000
_cell.length_c   1.000
_cell.angle_alpha   90.00
_cell.angle_beta   90.00
_cell.angle_gamma   90.00
#
_symmetry.space_group_name_H-M   'P 1'
#
loop_
_entity.id
_entity.type
_entity.pdbx_description
1 polymer ?
#
loop_
_entity_poly.entity_id
_entity_poly.type
_entity_poly.pdbx_seq_one_letter_code
_entity_poly.pdbx_strand_id
1 'polypeptide(L)'
;MTIQYRSRTEIESIRRAGQVVMDILEMLRAATRPGVTTGELDALAASELKRRGATSNFKGYTPAKRVPPFPGVICASVNNEVVHGIPGKRVLKEGDIIAIDFGAIVDGWHGDSAITVPVGQVAPEARRLLDVTRAALWQAIAAARAGNHVLDISRAAQEYVESRGFSMVERYGGHGIGREMHEDPFIPNRTDERMPNPLLRPGMVICIEPMVNIGKPGTRELSDHWTVVTADGSLSAHFEHTVAITTGDPLVLTDLAREATGAEGRAV
;
A
#
# COMPACT_ATOMS: atom_id res chain seq x y z
N MET A 1 -3.48 -21.09 -8.85
CA MET A 1 -3.70 -20.28 -7.62
C MET A 1 -3.45 -21.19 -6.43
N THR A 2 -2.47 -20.86 -5.60
CA THR A 2 -2.15 -21.64 -4.40
C THR A 2 -2.13 -20.70 -3.19
N ILE A 3 -3.30 -20.55 -2.56
CA ILE A 3 -3.47 -19.71 -1.38
C ILE A 3 -2.80 -20.37 -0.18
N GLN A 4 -1.97 -19.63 0.55
CA GLN A 4 -1.29 -20.08 1.76
C GLN A 4 -2.14 -19.74 3.00
N TYR A 5 -2.19 -20.67 3.96
CA TYR A 5 -2.85 -20.47 5.24
C TYR A 5 -1.80 -20.50 6.35
N ARG A 6 -1.63 -19.38 7.03
CA ARG A 6 -0.59 -19.18 8.05
C ARG A 6 -1.10 -19.60 9.44
N SER A 7 -0.24 -20.24 10.18
CA SER A 7 -0.43 -20.48 11.61
C SER A 7 -0.33 -19.15 12.39
N ARG A 8 -0.79 -19.15 13.63
CA ARG A 8 -0.67 -17.97 14.53
C ARG A 8 0.78 -17.50 14.69
N THR A 9 1.74 -18.46 14.78
CA THR A 9 3.17 -18.13 14.91
C THR A 9 3.71 -17.48 13.63
N GLU A 10 3.28 -17.94 12.45
CA GLU A 10 3.69 -17.34 11.18
C GLU A 10 3.09 -15.95 11.01
N ILE A 11 1.80 -15.75 11.36
CA ILE A 11 1.16 -14.43 11.36
C ILE A 11 1.91 -13.47 12.28
N GLU A 12 2.35 -13.92 13.46
CA GLU A 12 3.15 -13.12 14.37
C GLU A 12 4.53 -12.78 13.79
N SER A 13 5.12 -13.66 12.98
CA SER A 13 6.37 -13.37 12.28
C SER A 13 6.17 -12.32 11.18
N ILE A 14 5.07 -12.38 10.41
CA ILE A 14 4.69 -11.35 9.45
C ILE A 14 4.41 -10.03 10.17
N ARG A 15 3.74 -10.06 11.33
CA ARG A 15 3.49 -8.87 12.14
C ARG A 15 4.79 -8.18 12.57
N ARG A 16 5.84 -8.94 12.95
CA ARG A 16 7.14 -8.34 13.27
C ARG A 16 7.76 -7.61 12.08
N ALA A 17 7.66 -8.17 10.86
CA ALA A 17 8.08 -7.47 9.65
C ALA A 17 7.22 -6.20 9.41
N GLY A 18 5.91 -6.31 9.58
CA GLY A 18 4.96 -5.19 9.49
C GLY A 18 5.25 -4.05 10.46
N GLN A 19 5.67 -4.36 11.70
CA GLN A 19 6.07 -3.33 12.68
C GLN A 19 7.33 -2.57 12.23
N VAL A 20 8.32 -3.28 11.64
CA VAL A 20 9.50 -2.62 11.05
C VAL A 20 9.09 -1.69 9.91
N VAL A 21 8.16 -2.13 9.06
CA VAL A 21 7.60 -1.32 7.96
C VAL A 21 6.96 -0.06 8.50
N MET A 22 6.05 -0.17 9.46
CA MET A 22 5.33 0.99 10.00
C MET A 22 6.23 1.98 10.71
N ASP A 23 7.18 1.51 11.51
CA ASP A 23 8.15 2.38 12.17
C ASP A 23 8.95 3.21 11.17
N ILE A 24 9.35 2.60 10.04
CA ILE A 24 10.12 3.29 8.99
C ILE A 24 9.21 4.24 8.20
N LEU A 25 7.99 3.83 7.84
CA LEU A 25 7.02 4.71 7.18
C LEU A 25 6.70 5.95 8.01
N GLU A 26 6.52 5.80 9.32
CA GLU A 26 6.27 6.94 10.23
C GLU A 26 7.48 7.90 10.26
N MET A 27 8.69 7.37 10.28
CA MET A 27 9.91 8.18 10.20
C MET A 27 10.01 8.90 8.84
N LEU A 28 9.70 8.23 7.74
CA LEU A 28 9.66 8.84 6.40
C LEU A 28 8.57 9.91 6.31
N ARG A 29 7.39 9.67 6.89
CA ARG A 29 6.32 10.66 7.02
C ARG A 29 6.80 11.92 7.73
N ALA A 30 7.50 11.77 8.84
CA ALA A 30 8.04 12.89 9.61
C ALA A 30 9.17 13.64 8.87
N ALA A 31 9.94 12.95 8.01
CA ALA A 31 11.00 13.54 7.20
C ALA A 31 10.47 14.23 5.92
N THR A 32 9.25 13.91 5.49
CA THR A 32 8.64 14.44 4.27
C THR A 32 8.26 15.91 4.44
N ARG A 33 8.97 16.80 3.71
CA ARG A 33 8.72 18.25 3.71
C ARG A 33 9.24 18.87 2.41
N PRO A 34 8.84 20.11 2.08
CA PRO A 34 9.41 20.83 0.94
C PRO A 34 10.95 20.92 1.03
N GLY A 35 11.62 20.72 -0.10
CA GLY A 35 13.07 20.76 -0.23
C GLY A 35 13.78 19.41 -0.08
N VAL A 36 13.14 18.39 0.48
CA VAL A 36 13.68 17.02 0.56
C VAL A 36 13.52 16.33 -0.81
N THR A 37 14.51 15.54 -1.21
CA THR A 37 14.43 14.70 -2.41
C THR A 37 13.85 13.32 -2.10
N THR A 38 13.24 12.69 -3.08
CA THR A 38 12.77 11.30 -2.95
C THR A 38 13.92 10.32 -2.69
N GLY A 39 15.12 10.63 -3.21
CA GLY A 39 16.34 9.85 -2.95
C GLY A 39 16.86 9.97 -1.50
N GLU A 40 16.69 11.13 -0.84
CA GLU A 40 17.01 11.27 0.58
C GLU A 40 16.08 10.43 1.45
N LEU A 41 14.79 10.34 1.11
CA LEU A 41 13.85 9.45 1.79
C LEU A 41 14.23 7.96 1.59
N ASP A 42 14.62 7.57 0.39
CA ASP A 42 15.10 6.22 0.09
C ASP A 42 16.37 5.88 0.89
N ALA A 43 17.34 6.79 0.93
CA ALA A 43 18.56 6.61 1.70
C ALA A 43 18.31 6.48 3.22
N LEU A 44 17.34 7.24 3.74
CA LEU A 44 16.91 7.16 5.12
C LEU A 44 16.28 5.79 5.43
N ALA A 45 15.36 5.30 4.57
CA ALA A 45 14.78 3.97 4.71
C ALA A 45 15.83 2.86 4.63
N ALA A 46 16.78 2.94 3.69
CA ALA A 46 17.86 1.98 3.55
C ALA A 46 18.77 1.91 4.80
N SER A 47 19.07 3.07 5.40
CA SER A 47 19.84 3.16 6.64
C SER A 47 19.13 2.48 7.80
N GLU A 48 17.82 2.70 7.93
CA GLU A 48 17.00 2.13 9.01
C GLU A 48 16.80 0.62 8.85
N LEU A 49 16.58 0.12 7.62
CA LEU A 49 16.57 -1.32 7.36
C LEU A 49 17.84 -1.99 7.87
N LYS A 50 19.00 -1.43 7.49
CA LYS A 50 20.30 -1.96 7.93
C LYS A 50 20.44 -1.95 9.45
N ARG A 51 20.03 -0.85 10.11
CA ARG A 51 20.11 -0.69 11.57
C ARG A 51 19.27 -1.75 12.31
N ARG A 52 18.15 -2.14 11.70
CA ARG A 52 17.21 -3.13 12.25
C ARG A 52 17.52 -4.58 11.84
N GLY A 53 18.58 -4.81 11.05
CA GLY A 53 18.91 -6.14 10.54
C GLY A 53 17.88 -6.71 9.56
N ALA A 54 17.04 -5.85 8.97
CA ALA A 54 16.06 -6.21 7.97
C ALA A 54 16.59 -5.97 6.55
N THR A 55 15.93 -6.56 5.56
CA THR A 55 16.23 -6.37 4.12
C THR A 55 15.01 -5.85 3.38
N SER A 56 15.24 -5.22 2.22
CA SER A 56 14.17 -4.66 1.39
C SER A 56 13.46 -5.74 0.58
N ASN A 57 12.13 -5.63 0.45
CA ASN A 57 11.34 -6.39 -0.52
C ASN A 57 11.59 -5.90 -1.95
N PHE A 58 11.84 -4.59 -2.13
CA PHE A 58 11.78 -3.90 -3.43
C PHE A 58 13.12 -3.83 -4.14
N LYS A 59 14.19 -3.51 -3.41
CA LYS A 59 15.51 -3.33 -4.04
C LYS A 59 16.01 -4.61 -4.70
N GLY A 60 16.19 -4.55 -6.02
CA GLY A 60 16.60 -5.70 -6.81
C GLY A 60 15.45 -6.60 -7.26
N TYR A 61 14.21 -6.31 -6.87
CA TYR A 61 13.04 -7.05 -7.34
C TYR A 61 12.85 -6.87 -8.84
N THR A 62 12.48 -7.95 -9.54
CA THR A 62 12.15 -7.93 -10.96
C THR A 62 10.97 -8.88 -11.23
N PRO A 63 9.83 -8.36 -11.72
CA PRO A 63 8.65 -9.20 -12.01
C PRO A 63 8.81 -10.04 -13.28
N ALA A 64 9.71 -9.64 -14.19
CA ALA A 64 9.94 -10.32 -15.47
C ALA A 64 11.35 -10.08 -16.00
N LYS A 65 11.88 -11.01 -16.79
CA LYS A 65 13.26 -10.97 -17.35
C LYS A 65 13.63 -9.68 -18.11
N ARG A 66 12.63 -8.94 -18.62
CA ARG A 66 12.86 -7.72 -19.42
C ARG A 66 12.69 -6.43 -18.64
N VAL A 67 12.27 -6.52 -17.39
CA VAL A 67 12.12 -5.37 -16.50
C VAL A 67 13.42 -5.23 -15.71
N PRO A 68 14.08 -4.06 -15.71
CA PRO A 68 15.28 -3.85 -14.89
C PRO A 68 14.94 -4.03 -13.41
N PRO A 69 15.89 -4.52 -12.58
CA PRO A 69 15.66 -4.60 -11.14
C PRO A 69 15.29 -3.23 -10.55
N PHE A 70 14.32 -3.19 -9.63
CA PHE A 70 13.92 -1.95 -8.97
C PHE A 70 15.11 -1.37 -8.18
N PRO A 71 15.46 -0.08 -8.36
CA PRO A 71 16.72 0.44 -7.83
C PRO A 71 16.66 0.90 -6.36
N GLY A 72 15.46 1.25 -5.86
CA GLY A 72 15.22 1.80 -4.52
C GLY A 72 14.80 0.79 -3.48
N VAL A 73 14.79 1.19 -2.22
CA VAL A 73 14.18 0.44 -1.11
C VAL A 73 12.75 0.88 -0.82
N ILE A 74 12.34 2.06 -1.35
CA ILE A 74 10.96 2.55 -1.32
C ILE A 74 10.46 2.77 -2.74
N CYS A 75 9.14 2.69 -2.97
CA CYS A 75 8.50 3.38 -4.07
C CYS A 75 8.12 4.79 -3.60
N ALA A 76 8.43 5.81 -4.42
CA ALA A 76 8.23 7.22 -4.09
C ALA A 76 7.44 7.90 -5.19
N SER A 77 6.12 7.73 -5.16
CA SER A 77 5.19 8.15 -6.22
C SER A 77 4.61 9.52 -5.91
N VAL A 78 4.94 10.54 -6.71
CA VAL A 78 4.58 11.94 -6.43
C VAL A 78 3.46 12.43 -7.36
N ASN A 79 2.40 12.99 -6.79
CA ASN A 79 1.27 13.63 -7.48
C ASN A 79 0.48 12.66 -8.37
N ASN A 80 0.71 12.69 -9.68
CA ASN A 80 0.05 11.84 -10.65
C ASN A 80 0.72 10.47 -10.84
N GLU A 81 1.79 10.20 -10.12
CA GLU A 81 2.37 8.87 -10.04
C GLU A 81 1.52 8.02 -9.10
N VAL A 82 1.02 6.90 -9.61
CA VAL A 82 0.10 6.00 -8.90
C VAL A 82 0.88 5.10 -7.96
N VAL A 83 1.84 4.33 -8.54
CA VAL A 83 2.71 3.38 -7.83
C VAL A 83 4.06 3.26 -8.54
N HIS A 84 5.01 2.62 -7.88
CA HIS A 84 6.33 2.24 -8.38
C HIS A 84 7.20 3.43 -8.82
N GLY A 85 6.94 4.63 -8.31
CA GLY A 85 7.79 5.80 -8.56
C GLY A 85 9.21 5.54 -8.08
N ILE A 86 10.20 5.71 -8.98
CA ILE A 86 11.61 5.47 -8.67
C ILE A 86 12.15 6.64 -7.84
N PRO A 87 12.68 6.40 -6.62
CA PRO A 87 13.29 7.46 -5.81
C PRO A 87 14.56 8.00 -6.47
N GLY A 88 14.77 9.33 -6.36
CA GLY A 88 15.91 9.97 -7.01
C GLY A 88 16.07 11.45 -6.69
N LYS A 89 16.47 12.23 -7.69
CA LYS A 89 16.80 13.66 -7.55
C LYS A 89 15.56 14.57 -7.50
N ARG A 90 14.33 14.04 -7.56
CA ARG A 90 13.11 14.84 -7.51
C ARG A 90 12.99 15.51 -6.15
N VAL A 91 13.00 16.83 -6.13
CA VAL A 91 12.78 17.66 -4.94
C VAL A 91 11.30 17.82 -4.70
N LEU A 92 10.82 17.49 -3.50
CA LEU A 92 9.45 17.70 -3.07
C LEU A 92 9.17 19.19 -2.86
N LYS A 93 8.01 19.66 -3.29
CA LYS A 93 7.57 21.05 -3.24
C LYS A 93 6.34 21.19 -2.36
N GLU A 94 6.15 22.40 -1.84
CA GLU A 94 4.91 22.80 -1.18
C GLU A 94 3.71 22.49 -2.09
N GLY A 95 2.71 21.80 -1.54
CA GLY A 95 1.50 21.40 -2.28
C GLY A 95 1.56 20.05 -2.97
N ASP A 96 2.75 19.39 -3.05
CA ASP A 96 2.85 18.01 -3.54
C ASP A 96 2.17 17.03 -2.57
N ILE A 97 1.76 15.89 -3.10
CA ILE A 97 1.48 14.68 -2.33
C ILE A 97 2.46 13.59 -2.75
N ILE A 98 2.89 12.72 -1.83
CA ILE A 98 3.77 11.61 -2.15
C ILE A 98 3.23 10.31 -1.53
N ALA A 99 2.98 9.30 -2.34
CA ALA A 99 2.78 7.94 -1.88
C ALA A 99 4.15 7.29 -1.65
N ILE A 100 4.38 6.88 -0.42
CA ILE A 100 5.58 6.14 0.00
C ILE A 100 5.11 4.73 0.30
N ASP A 101 5.55 3.80 -0.51
CA ASP A 101 5.29 2.38 -0.38
C ASP A 101 6.59 1.68 0.00
N PHE A 102 6.52 0.83 1.03
CA PHE A 102 7.70 0.27 1.67
C PHE A 102 7.43 -1.11 2.24
N GLY A 103 8.29 -2.05 1.85
CA GLY A 103 8.28 -3.39 2.37
C GLY A 103 9.61 -3.82 2.99
N ALA A 104 9.54 -4.70 3.99
CA ALA A 104 10.68 -5.25 4.69
C ALA A 104 10.59 -6.76 4.88
N ILE A 105 11.76 -7.42 4.91
CA ILE A 105 11.91 -8.84 5.21
C ILE A 105 12.63 -8.96 6.57
N VAL A 106 11.98 -9.65 7.50
CA VAL A 106 12.51 -9.98 8.83
C VAL A 106 12.43 -11.50 9.03
N ASP A 107 13.55 -12.15 9.29
CA ASP A 107 13.64 -13.62 9.46
C ASP A 107 13.00 -14.41 8.31
N GLY A 108 13.08 -13.86 7.07
CA GLY A 108 12.50 -14.47 5.87
C GLY A 108 10.97 -14.34 5.78
N TRP A 109 10.34 -13.43 6.53
CA TRP A 109 8.94 -13.05 6.43
C TRP A 109 8.80 -11.62 5.94
N HIS A 110 7.86 -11.42 5.02
CA HIS A 110 7.59 -10.14 4.40
C HIS A 110 6.50 -9.37 5.14
N GLY A 111 6.67 -8.06 5.23
CA GLY A 111 5.64 -7.10 5.58
C GLY A 111 5.62 -6.00 4.53
N ASP A 112 4.47 -5.43 4.26
CA ASP A 112 4.26 -4.41 3.23
C ASP A 112 3.20 -3.41 3.65
N SER A 113 3.39 -2.12 3.34
CA SER A 113 2.42 -1.06 3.60
C SER A 113 2.76 0.22 2.85
N ALA A 114 1.74 1.02 2.56
CA ALA A 114 1.90 2.31 1.91
C ALA A 114 1.10 3.42 2.59
N ILE A 115 1.65 4.62 2.55
CA ILE A 115 1.00 5.85 3.00
C ILE A 115 1.14 6.95 1.96
N THR A 116 0.13 7.80 1.79
CA THR A 116 0.27 9.04 1.03
C THR A 116 0.37 10.23 2.00
N VAL A 117 1.45 10.99 1.87
CA VAL A 117 1.82 12.10 2.74
C VAL A 117 1.67 13.43 1.99
N PRO A 118 0.98 14.44 2.56
CA PRO A 118 1.00 15.79 2.01
C PRO A 118 2.36 16.46 2.29
N VAL A 119 2.88 17.20 1.33
CA VAL A 119 4.12 17.98 1.44
C VAL A 119 3.78 19.43 1.74
N GLY A 120 3.88 19.84 3.00
CA GLY A 120 3.42 21.14 3.46
C GLY A 120 1.90 21.27 3.37
N GLN A 121 1.41 22.44 2.93
CA GLN A 121 -0.01 22.69 2.71
C GLN A 121 -0.43 22.28 1.30
N VAL A 122 -1.41 21.40 1.21
CA VAL A 122 -1.96 20.91 -0.06
C VAL A 122 -3.33 21.51 -0.34
N ALA A 123 -3.72 21.53 -1.61
CA ALA A 123 -5.05 21.97 -2.03
C ALA A 123 -6.16 21.14 -1.33
N PRO A 124 -7.34 21.73 -1.07
CA PRO A 124 -8.46 21.01 -0.41
C PRO A 124 -8.85 19.72 -1.14
N GLU A 125 -8.80 19.71 -2.47
CA GLU A 125 -9.11 18.52 -3.27
C GLU A 125 -8.08 17.39 -3.05
N ALA A 126 -6.78 17.73 -2.99
CA ALA A 126 -5.73 16.77 -2.65
C ALA A 126 -5.92 16.22 -1.23
N ARG A 127 -6.25 17.06 -0.25
CA ARG A 127 -6.58 16.61 1.11
C ARG A 127 -7.75 15.64 1.11
N ARG A 128 -8.83 15.97 0.39
CA ARG A 128 -10.00 15.13 0.26
C ARG A 128 -9.66 13.78 -0.40
N LEU A 129 -8.77 13.76 -1.42
CA LEU A 129 -8.28 12.52 -2.03
C LEU A 129 -7.60 11.62 -1.00
N LEU A 130 -6.67 12.17 -0.18
CA LEU A 130 -5.98 11.43 0.86
C LEU A 130 -6.97 10.83 1.87
N ASP A 131 -7.91 11.64 2.35
CA ASP A 131 -8.88 11.22 3.36
C ASP A 131 -9.82 10.14 2.82
N VAL A 132 -10.30 10.27 1.57
CA VAL A 132 -11.15 9.27 0.92
C VAL A 132 -10.39 7.97 0.67
N THR A 133 -9.15 8.03 0.20
CA THR A 133 -8.36 6.82 -0.07
C THR A 133 -8.06 6.06 1.22
N ARG A 134 -7.64 6.76 2.27
CA ARG A 134 -7.42 6.15 3.58
C ARG A 134 -8.69 5.53 4.16
N ALA A 135 -9.84 6.23 4.06
CA ALA A 135 -11.10 5.69 4.53
C ALA A 135 -11.56 4.47 3.70
N ALA A 136 -11.32 4.47 2.37
CA ALA A 136 -11.60 3.33 1.52
C ALA A 136 -10.80 2.09 1.92
N LEU A 137 -9.53 2.24 2.33
CA LEU A 137 -8.74 1.15 2.88
C LEU A 137 -9.43 0.52 4.10
N TRP A 138 -9.93 1.33 5.03
CA TRP A 138 -10.65 0.81 6.21
C TRP A 138 -11.98 0.15 5.86
N GLN A 139 -12.71 0.61 4.83
CA GLN A 139 -13.91 -0.08 4.33
C GLN A 139 -13.55 -1.46 3.76
N ALA A 140 -12.47 -1.53 2.98
CA ALA A 140 -11.95 -2.77 2.42
C ALA A 140 -11.51 -3.75 3.53
N ILE A 141 -10.77 -3.28 4.54
CA ILE A 141 -10.35 -4.08 5.69
C ILE A 141 -11.58 -4.61 6.45
N ALA A 142 -12.59 -3.78 6.69
CA ALA A 142 -13.82 -4.22 7.37
C ALA A 142 -14.56 -5.34 6.62
N ALA A 143 -14.44 -5.40 5.28
CA ALA A 143 -14.99 -6.46 4.44
C ALA A 143 -14.10 -7.72 4.38
N ALA A 144 -12.85 -7.66 4.84
CA ALA A 144 -11.88 -8.77 4.81
C ALA A 144 -12.14 -9.80 5.93
N ARG A 145 -13.36 -10.34 5.98
CA ARG A 145 -13.83 -11.30 7.02
C ARG A 145 -13.91 -12.71 6.46
N ALA A 146 -13.64 -13.69 7.32
CA ALA A 146 -13.88 -15.08 6.99
C ALA A 146 -15.36 -15.30 6.57
N GLY A 147 -15.56 -15.99 5.44
CA GLY A 147 -16.87 -16.22 4.85
C GLY A 147 -17.26 -15.24 3.75
N ASN A 148 -16.63 -14.07 3.67
CA ASN A 148 -16.70 -13.19 2.49
C ASN A 148 -15.74 -13.68 1.39
N HIS A 149 -15.81 -13.05 0.22
CA HIS A 149 -14.92 -13.34 -0.90
C HIS A 149 -13.97 -12.16 -1.17
N VAL A 150 -12.93 -12.39 -1.95
CA VAL A 150 -11.96 -11.36 -2.33
C VAL A 150 -12.62 -10.14 -2.97
N LEU A 151 -13.59 -10.34 -3.88
CA LEU A 151 -14.28 -9.21 -4.53
C LEU A 151 -15.17 -8.40 -3.59
N ASP A 152 -15.53 -8.91 -2.41
CA ASP A 152 -16.26 -8.11 -1.42
C ASP A 152 -15.35 -7.02 -0.82
N ILE A 153 -14.04 -7.29 -0.69
CA ILE A 153 -13.02 -6.30 -0.31
C ILE A 153 -12.97 -5.19 -1.38
N SER A 154 -12.81 -5.58 -2.64
CA SER A 154 -12.76 -4.66 -3.79
C SER A 154 -14.01 -3.80 -3.89
N ARG A 155 -15.19 -4.43 -3.76
CA ARG A 155 -16.49 -3.76 -3.84
C ARG A 155 -16.65 -2.71 -2.75
N ALA A 156 -16.28 -3.04 -1.50
CA ALA A 156 -16.40 -2.11 -0.39
C ALA A 156 -15.55 -0.84 -0.59
N ALA A 157 -14.30 -0.98 -1.07
CA ALA A 157 -13.46 0.15 -1.41
C ALA A 157 -14.01 0.95 -2.59
N GLN A 158 -14.38 0.26 -3.67
CA GLN A 158 -14.85 0.87 -4.91
C GLN A 158 -16.12 1.70 -4.70
N GLU A 159 -17.14 1.15 -4.06
CA GLU A 159 -18.41 1.85 -3.77
C GLU A 159 -18.17 3.09 -2.90
N TYR A 160 -17.28 2.98 -1.91
CA TYR A 160 -16.93 4.11 -1.05
C TYR A 160 -16.27 5.24 -1.84
N VAL A 161 -15.31 4.94 -2.71
CA VAL A 161 -14.56 5.90 -3.53
C VAL A 161 -15.45 6.53 -4.58
N GLU A 162 -16.17 5.72 -5.38
CA GLU A 162 -16.98 6.19 -6.50
C GLU A 162 -18.18 7.03 -6.06
N SER A 163 -18.81 6.71 -4.91
CA SER A 163 -19.88 7.53 -4.31
C SER A 163 -19.40 8.93 -3.88
N ARG A 164 -18.09 9.15 -3.81
CA ARG A 164 -17.45 10.44 -3.46
C ARG A 164 -16.87 11.17 -4.66
N GLY A 165 -17.09 10.65 -5.88
CA GLY A 165 -16.68 11.29 -7.13
C GLY A 165 -15.21 11.08 -7.49
N PHE A 166 -14.55 10.08 -6.91
CA PHE A 166 -13.20 9.63 -7.26
C PHE A 166 -13.25 8.33 -8.05
N SER A 167 -12.12 7.87 -8.59
CA SER A 167 -12.03 6.64 -9.36
C SER A 167 -11.01 5.68 -8.76
N MET A 168 -11.39 4.39 -8.65
CA MET A 168 -10.43 3.32 -8.37
C MET A 168 -9.57 3.04 -9.60
N VAL A 169 -8.27 2.84 -9.39
CA VAL A 169 -7.31 2.50 -10.46
C VAL A 169 -7.62 1.12 -11.04
N GLU A 170 -7.48 1.00 -12.36
CA GLU A 170 -7.58 -0.28 -13.08
C GLU A 170 -6.23 -1.04 -13.07
N ARG A 171 -6.29 -2.37 -13.19
CA ARG A 171 -5.17 -3.32 -13.40
C ARG A 171 -4.21 -3.53 -12.22
N TYR A 172 -4.29 -2.74 -11.16
CA TYR A 172 -3.46 -2.90 -9.97
C TYR A 172 -4.33 -3.32 -8.79
N GLY A 173 -3.70 -3.82 -7.73
CA GLY A 173 -4.40 -4.27 -6.55
C GLY A 173 -3.51 -5.06 -5.62
N GLY A 174 -4.05 -5.44 -4.49
CA GLY A 174 -3.39 -6.15 -3.44
C GLY A 174 -3.14 -7.64 -3.74
N HIS A 175 -2.48 -8.27 -2.82
CA HIS A 175 -1.96 -9.63 -3.02
C HIS A 175 -1.87 -10.40 -1.68
N GLY A 176 -1.73 -11.70 -1.75
CA GLY A 176 -1.25 -12.47 -0.62
C GLY A 176 0.20 -12.13 -0.28
N ILE A 177 0.61 -12.31 0.97
CA ILE A 177 1.98 -12.05 1.43
C ILE A 177 2.40 -13.05 2.50
N GLY A 178 3.70 -13.32 2.58
CA GLY A 178 4.22 -14.21 3.59
C GLY A 178 5.70 -14.55 3.44
N ARG A 179 6.04 -15.64 2.79
CA ARG A 179 7.42 -16.00 2.46
C ARG A 179 7.89 -15.34 1.17
N GLU A 180 6.95 -14.95 0.33
CA GLU A 180 7.19 -14.14 -0.86
C GLU A 180 6.46 -12.81 -0.70
N MET A 181 6.93 -11.77 -1.40
CA MET A 181 6.27 -10.48 -1.41
C MET A 181 4.89 -10.57 -2.04
N HIS A 182 4.79 -11.23 -3.19
CA HIS A 182 3.53 -11.43 -3.90
C HIS A 182 3.16 -12.92 -3.90
N GLU A 183 2.09 -13.25 -3.17
CA GLU A 183 1.46 -14.57 -3.13
C GLU A 183 0.00 -14.49 -3.63
N ASP A 184 -0.63 -15.63 -3.87
CA ASP A 184 -2.08 -15.68 -4.09
C ASP A 184 -2.86 -15.41 -2.77
N PRO A 185 -4.05 -14.79 -2.85
CA PRO A 185 -4.76 -14.33 -4.06
C PRO A 185 -4.39 -12.91 -4.47
N PHE A 186 -4.65 -12.55 -5.74
CA PHE A 186 -4.69 -11.17 -6.17
C PHE A 186 -6.01 -10.51 -5.71
N ILE A 187 -5.95 -9.28 -5.20
CA ILE A 187 -7.10 -8.49 -4.73
C ILE A 187 -7.24 -7.27 -5.65
N PRO A 188 -8.11 -7.29 -6.67
CA PRO A 188 -8.22 -6.18 -7.61
C PRO A 188 -8.78 -4.92 -6.93
N ASN A 189 -8.28 -3.75 -7.33
CA ASN A 189 -8.81 -2.47 -6.86
C ASN A 189 -10.24 -2.20 -7.38
N ARG A 190 -10.55 -2.70 -8.58
CA ARG A 190 -11.92 -2.66 -9.13
C ARG A 190 -12.48 -4.06 -9.26
N THR A 191 -13.75 -4.20 -8.97
CA THR A 191 -14.47 -5.47 -9.16
C THR A 191 -14.50 -5.86 -10.64
N ASP A 192 -14.12 -7.11 -10.92
CA ASP A 192 -14.27 -7.76 -12.22
C ASP A 192 -14.73 -9.20 -11.97
N GLU A 193 -15.98 -9.49 -12.26
CA GLU A 193 -16.60 -10.80 -12.03
C GLU A 193 -15.97 -11.93 -12.87
N ARG A 194 -15.10 -11.59 -13.81
CA ARG A 194 -14.30 -12.58 -14.58
C ARG A 194 -13.05 -13.04 -13.85
N MET A 195 -12.63 -12.31 -12.80
CA MET A 195 -11.47 -12.66 -12.01
C MET A 195 -11.78 -13.75 -10.99
N PRO A 196 -10.77 -14.54 -10.58
CA PRO A 196 -10.91 -15.47 -9.47
C PRO A 196 -11.42 -14.77 -8.20
N ASN A 197 -12.44 -15.34 -7.57
CA ASN A 197 -13.06 -14.79 -6.37
C ASN A 197 -13.08 -15.81 -5.22
N PRO A 198 -11.91 -16.17 -4.66
CA PRO A 198 -11.84 -17.16 -3.61
C PRO A 198 -12.50 -16.68 -2.31
N LEU A 199 -13.01 -17.66 -1.55
CA LEU A 199 -13.55 -17.45 -0.22
C LEU A 199 -12.42 -17.09 0.75
N LEU A 200 -12.61 -16.05 1.54
CA LEU A 200 -11.71 -15.66 2.61
C LEU A 200 -11.80 -16.64 3.78
N ARG A 201 -10.67 -17.15 4.21
CA ARG A 201 -10.57 -18.13 5.31
C ARG A 201 -9.55 -17.69 6.34
N PRO A 202 -9.75 -18.04 7.62
CA PRO A 202 -8.75 -17.77 8.67
C PRO A 202 -7.37 -18.31 8.29
N GLY A 203 -6.34 -17.53 8.56
CA GLY A 203 -4.95 -17.86 8.22
C GLY A 203 -4.47 -17.28 6.88
N MET A 204 -5.34 -16.75 6.03
CA MET A 204 -4.92 -15.94 4.89
C MET A 204 -4.30 -14.64 5.39
N VAL A 205 -3.18 -14.22 4.77
CA VAL A 205 -2.57 -12.90 5.00
C VAL A 205 -2.46 -12.20 3.66
N ILE A 206 -3.00 -10.99 3.59
CA ILE A 206 -3.15 -10.25 2.34
C ILE A 206 -2.77 -8.78 2.51
N CYS A 207 -2.26 -8.15 1.46
CA CYS A 207 -2.15 -6.71 1.31
C CYS A 207 -3.43 -6.17 0.71
N ILE A 208 -3.99 -5.13 1.32
CA ILE A 208 -5.16 -4.39 0.83
C ILE A 208 -4.69 -2.97 0.55
N GLU A 209 -4.73 -2.56 -0.72
CA GLU A 209 -4.01 -1.38 -1.20
C GLU A 209 -4.83 -0.54 -2.21
N PRO A 210 -5.88 0.15 -1.79
CA PRO A 210 -6.63 1.02 -2.69
C PRO A 210 -5.76 2.12 -3.27
N MET A 211 -5.75 2.22 -4.60
CA MET A 211 -5.17 3.30 -5.38
C MET A 211 -6.31 4.10 -6.00
N VAL A 212 -6.36 5.39 -5.71
CA VAL A 212 -7.49 6.26 -6.04
C VAL A 212 -7.02 7.48 -6.81
N ASN A 213 -7.68 7.78 -7.92
CA ASN A 213 -7.43 8.95 -8.75
C ASN A 213 -8.52 10.01 -8.56
N ILE A 214 -8.14 11.29 -8.58
CA ILE A 214 -9.13 12.38 -8.67
C ILE A 214 -9.92 12.30 -9.98
N GLY A 215 -9.24 11.95 -11.07
CA GLY A 215 -9.79 11.88 -12.43
C GLY A 215 -10.25 10.47 -12.82
N LYS A 216 -9.85 10.02 -14.00
CA LYS A 216 -10.26 8.74 -14.59
C LYS A 216 -9.45 7.55 -14.05
N PRO A 217 -10.00 6.32 -14.13
CA PRO A 217 -9.35 5.12 -13.59
C PRO A 217 -8.13 4.64 -14.38
N GLY A 218 -7.96 5.11 -15.62
CA GLY A 218 -6.91 4.66 -16.53
C GLY A 218 -5.51 5.08 -16.11
N THR A 219 -4.54 4.20 -16.33
CA THR A 219 -3.12 4.39 -16.04
C THR A 219 -2.23 4.12 -17.24
N ARG A 220 -1.00 4.58 -17.20
CA ARG A 220 0.06 4.20 -18.15
C ARG A 220 1.40 4.05 -17.45
N GLU A 221 2.21 3.11 -17.91
CA GLU A 221 3.59 2.91 -17.47
C GLU A 221 4.53 3.87 -18.21
N LEU A 222 5.54 4.39 -17.52
CA LEU A 222 6.58 5.22 -18.11
C LEU A 222 7.70 4.37 -18.74
N SER A 223 8.58 5.04 -19.49
CA SER A 223 9.71 4.39 -20.20
C SER A 223 10.79 3.82 -19.28
N ASP A 224 10.73 4.09 -17.98
CA ASP A 224 11.60 3.48 -16.97
C ASP A 224 11.19 2.03 -16.62
N HIS A 225 10.06 1.55 -17.17
CA HIS A 225 9.47 0.22 -16.95
C HIS A 225 8.97 -0.03 -15.52
N TRP A 226 8.79 1.03 -14.73
CA TRP A 226 8.32 0.92 -13.34
C TRP A 226 7.23 1.93 -13.01
N THR A 227 7.54 3.21 -13.20
CA THR A 227 6.64 4.28 -12.76
C THR A 227 5.32 4.23 -13.50
N VAL A 228 4.24 4.06 -12.75
CA VAL A 228 2.86 4.09 -13.25
C VAL A 228 2.25 5.44 -12.94
N VAL A 229 1.70 6.10 -13.95
CA VAL A 229 1.05 7.40 -13.80
C VAL A 229 -0.42 7.34 -14.23
N THR A 230 -1.24 8.27 -13.73
CA THR A 230 -2.59 8.47 -14.23
C THR A 230 -2.56 8.86 -15.70
N ALA A 231 -3.49 8.32 -16.50
CA ALA A 231 -3.51 8.59 -17.94
C ALA A 231 -3.89 10.04 -18.27
N ASP A 232 -4.65 10.69 -17.39
CA ASP A 232 -5.15 12.05 -17.54
C ASP A 232 -4.34 13.12 -16.78
N GLY A 233 -3.29 12.72 -16.05
CA GLY A 233 -2.43 13.62 -15.28
C GLY A 233 -3.01 14.06 -13.93
N SER A 234 -4.18 13.55 -13.53
CA SER A 234 -4.79 13.85 -12.24
C SER A 234 -4.00 13.26 -11.07
N LEU A 235 -4.17 13.83 -9.86
CA LEU A 235 -3.52 13.30 -8.66
C LEU A 235 -4.02 11.89 -8.33
N SER A 236 -3.11 11.07 -7.79
CA SER A 236 -3.39 9.74 -7.26
C SER A 236 -2.91 9.60 -5.83
N ALA A 237 -3.61 8.82 -5.01
CA ALA A 237 -3.19 8.45 -3.66
C ALA A 237 -3.26 6.93 -3.49
N HIS A 238 -2.33 6.41 -2.69
CA HIS A 238 -2.18 5.00 -2.36
C HIS A 238 -2.02 4.86 -0.85
N PHE A 239 -2.81 3.98 -0.25
CA PHE A 239 -2.66 3.55 1.14
C PHE A 239 -2.78 2.04 1.19
N GLU A 240 -2.03 1.41 2.10
CA GLU A 240 -1.98 -0.03 2.18
C GLU A 240 -1.79 -0.51 3.60
N HIS A 241 -2.38 -1.67 3.90
CA HIS A 241 -2.06 -2.48 5.07
C HIS A 241 -1.96 -3.97 4.75
N THR A 242 -1.01 -4.65 5.42
CA THR A 242 -1.00 -6.12 5.54
C THR A 242 -2.01 -6.55 6.59
N VAL A 243 -2.92 -7.45 6.23
CA VAL A 243 -4.06 -7.87 7.05
C VAL A 243 -4.15 -9.39 7.12
N ALA A 244 -4.31 -9.95 8.31
CA ALA A 244 -4.62 -11.37 8.50
C ALA A 244 -6.13 -11.59 8.65
N ILE A 245 -6.66 -12.55 7.89
CA ILE A 245 -8.04 -13.02 8.05
C ILE A 245 -8.10 -13.91 9.28
N THR A 246 -9.01 -13.58 10.21
CA THR A 246 -9.21 -14.33 11.46
C THR A 246 -10.61 -14.96 11.50
N THR A 247 -10.93 -15.66 12.56
CA THR A 247 -12.31 -16.15 12.84
C THR A 247 -13.25 -15.03 13.33
N GLY A 248 -12.68 -13.88 13.71
CA GLY A 248 -13.39 -12.68 14.14
C GLY A 248 -13.13 -11.52 13.20
N ASP A 249 -12.79 -10.35 13.78
CA ASP A 249 -12.40 -9.17 13.01
C ASP A 249 -11.05 -9.38 12.30
N PRO A 250 -10.84 -8.76 11.13
CA PRO A 250 -9.54 -8.75 10.48
C PRO A 250 -8.45 -8.16 11.39
N LEU A 251 -7.26 -8.76 11.37
CA LEU A 251 -6.14 -8.29 12.17
C LEU A 251 -5.17 -7.53 11.28
N VAL A 252 -5.03 -6.24 11.47
CA VAL A 252 -4.03 -5.41 10.78
C VAL A 252 -2.66 -5.69 11.39
N LEU A 253 -1.69 -6.08 10.54
CA LEU A 253 -0.34 -6.45 10.96
C LEU A 253 0.65 -5.29 10.83
N THR A 254 0.30 -4.27 10.05
CA THR A 254 1.05 -3.04 9.81
C THR A 254 0.40 -1.84 10.50
N ASP A 255 -0.15 -2.04 11.70
CA ASP A 255 -0.72 -0.97 12.50
C ASP A 255 0.31 -0.50 13.56
N LEU A 256 0.44 0.81 13.74
CA LEU A 256 1.17 1.34 14.88
C LEU A 256 0.35 1.05 16.12
N ALA A 257 0.95 0.45 17.13
CA ALA A 257 0.31 0.14 18.42
C ALA A 257 -0.36 1.37 19.11
N ARG A 258 -0.22 2.57 18.54
CA ARG A 258 -0.87 3.82 18.95
C ARG A 258 -2.23 4.08 18.26
N GLU A 259 -2.53 3.44 17.12
CA GLU A 259 -3.84 3.58 16.49
C GLU A 259 -4.91 2.68 17.12
N ALA A 260 -4.50 1.55 17.71
CA ALA A 260 -5.39 0.65 18.44
C ALA A 260 -6.08 1.30 19.66
N THR A 261 -5.50 2.38 20.21
CA THR A 261 -6.10 3.15 21.30
C THR A 261 -6.95 4.34 20.85
N GLY A 262 -6.96 4.65 19.56
CA GLY A 262 -7.72 5.76 18.96
C GLY A 262 -9.08 5.37 18.37
N ALA A 263 -9.38 4.08 18.25
CA ALA A 263 -10.63 3.60 17.66
C ALA A 263 -11.86 3.73 18.60
N GLU A 264 -11.67 4.07 19.89
CA GLU A 264 -12.78 4.31 20.82
C GLU A 264 -13.37 5.73 20.74
N GLY A 265 -12.93 6.57 19.85
CA GLY A 265 -13.29 8.00 19.84
C GLY A 265 -13.85 8.57 18.55
N ARG A 266 -14.46 7.80 17.63
CA ARG A 266 -15.21 8.38 16.49
C ARG A 266 -16.44 7.58 16.11
N ALA A 267 -17.40 7.54 17.01
CA ALA A 267 -18.80 7.53 16.63
C ALA A 267 -19.21 9.02 16.45
N VAL A 268 -19.40 9.48 15.21
CA VAL A 268 -20.46 10.41 14.75
C VAL A 268 -20.44 10.38 13.22
#